data_113dc6fb4173da37c024312cd8e92ee9
#
_entry.id   113dc6fb4173da37c024312cd8e92ee9
#
_cell.length_a   1.000
_cell.length_b   1.000
_cell.length_c   1.000
_cell.angle_alpha   90.00
_cell.angle_beta   90.00
_cell.angle_gamma   90.00
#
_symmetry.space_group_name_H-M   'P 1'
#
loop_
_entity.id
_entity.type
_entity.pdbx_description
1 polymer ?
#
loop_
_entity_poly.entity_id
_entity_poly.type
_entity_poly.pdbx_seq_one_letter_code
_entity_poly.pdbx_strand_id
1 'polypeptide(L)'
;MTRKKVLCFVFRYDSHFLALKNIFEQIDVDSYDLFFCCLDNSLQEFVKKNLDEKIVVFYPDDFVCFFTFINIEFIFCSTGGKDLHEIVNTVRTKDTIIISCFPGIVLTSQIEAFISKSNSHYLLINSPKDIRTYKKICKIIGVPFNGILFGPPWIKNVNINAKSENSCLIVDQVNEPLTPIKRIEYARFLIRVIQKHPHMNFIFKTRNPLISPDSIVFDIKEYIERFDLKNITFSDDNIDSLISKVEYCIT
;
A
#
# COMPACT_ATOMS: atom_id res chain seq x y z
N MET A 1 -28.13 -15.33 21.23
CA MET A 1 -27.33 -14.78 20.10
C MET A 1 -26.00 -14.34 20.66
N THR A 2 -24.92 -14.96 20.24
CA THR A 2 -23.56 -14.50 20.55
C THR A 2 -23.34 -13.15 19.86
N ARG A 3 -22.92 -12.14 20.63
CA ARG A 3 -22.60 -10.82 20.08
C ARG A 3 -21.45 -10.96 19.07
N LYS A 4 -21.63 -10.44 17.86
CA LYS A 4 -20.55 -10.42 16.87
C LYS A 4 -19.37 -9.60 17.40
N LYS A 5 -18.16 -10.02 17.07
CA LYS A 5 -16.94 -9.28 17.37
C LYS A 5 -16.80 -8.11 16.40
N VAL A 6 -16.28 -7.00 16.89
CA VAL A 6 -16.11 -5.78 16.08
C VAL A 6 -14.68 -5.66 15.59
N LEU A 7 -14.53 -5.54 14.28
CA LEU A 7 -13.24 -5.27 13.61
C LEU A 7 -13.28 -3.88 12.97
N CYS A 8 -12.19 -3.12 13.13
CA CYS A 8 -12.04 -1.81 12.51
C CYS A 8 -10.77 -1.75 11.64
N PHE A 9 -10.91 -1.23 10.42
CA PHE A 9 -9.81 -1.04 9.47
C PHE A 9 -9.52 0.45 9.33
N VAL A 10 -8.32 0.88 9.75
CA VAL A 10 -7.93 2.30 9.77
C VAL A 10 -6.90 2.61 8.70
N PHE A 11 -7.18 3.60 7.87
CA PHE A 11 -6.33 4.01 6.75
C PHE A 11 -6.38 5.54 6.52
N ARG A 12 -5.37 6.07 5.80
CA ARG A 12 -5.30 7.50 5.43
C ARG A 12 -5.21 7.72 3.92
N TYR A 13 -4.60 6.79 3.18
CA TYR A 13 -4.35 6.90 1.74
C TYR A 13 -5.00 5.74 0.99
N ASP A 14 -5.18 5.87 -0.31
CA ASP A 14 -5.70 4.82 -1.19
C ASP A 14 -4.87 3.52 -1.12
N SER A 15 -3.55 3.63 -1.13
CA SER A 15 -2.64 2.49 -0.98
C SER A 15 -2.80 1.79 0.38
N HIS A 16 -3.05 2.55 1.44
CA HIS A 16 -3.36 2.03 2.77
C HIS A 16 -4.67 1.24 2.77
N PHE A 17 -5.70 1.80 2.13
CA PHE A 17 -6.99 1.14 1.97
C PHE A 17 -6.87 -0.17 1.19
N LEU A 18 -6.16 -0.16 0.05
CA LEU A 18 -6.00 -1.35 -0.79
C LEU A 18 -5.30 -2.50 -0.05
N ALA A 19 -4.28 -2.19 0.75
CA ALA A 19 -3.63 -3.19 1.59
C ALA A 19 -4.58 -3.81 2.63
N LEU A 20 -5.39 -2.99 3.29
CA LEU A 20 -6.38 -3.45 4.27
C LEU A 20 -7.55 -4.20 3.61
N LYS A 21 -7.98 -3.77 2.42
CA LYS A 21 -9.04 -4.43 1.66
C LYS A 21 -8.69 -5.89 1.36
N ASN A 22 -7.45 -6.18 0.97
CA ASN A 22 -7.02 -7.54 0.72
C ASN A 22 -7.01 -8.42 2.00
N ILE A 23 -6.75 -7.82 3.17
CA ILE A 23 -6.90 -8.51 4.45
C ILE A 23 -8.38 -8.75 4.76
N PHE A 24 -9.18 -7.70 4.62
CA PHE A 24 -10.63 -7.73 4.84
C PHE A 24 -11.33 -8.78 3.97
N GLU A 25 -11.01 -8.90 2.70
CA GLU A 25 -11.59 -9.86 1.76
C GLU A 25 -11.36 -11.34 2.17
N GLN A 26 -10.45 -11.60 3.12
CA GLN A 26 -10.17 -12.94 3.65
C GLN A 26 -10.92 -13.23 4.97
N ILE A 27 -11.66 -12.26 5.49
CA ILE A 27 -12.37 -12.39 6.75
C ILE A 27 -13.80 -12.86 6.48
N ASP A 28 -14.26 -13.79 7.30
CA ASP A 28 -15.67 -14.23 7.31
C ASP A 28 -16.57 -13.11 7.85
N VAL A 29 -17.22 -12.39 6.93
CA VAL A 29 -18.09 -11.24 7.24
C VAL A 29 -19.33 -11.61 8.06
N ASP A 30 -19.72 -12.89 8.08
CA ASP A 30 -20.90 -13.33 8.84
C ASP A 30 -20.59 -13.44 10.34
N SER A 31 -19.32 -13.60 10.69
CA SER A 31 -18.85 -13.75 12.08
C SER A 31 -18.50 -12.42 12.76
N TYR A 32 -18.35 -11.32 12.00
CA TYR A 32 -17.87 -10.04 12.51
C TYR A 32 -18.69 -8.85 12.06
N ASP A 33 -18.79 -7.82 12.91
CA ASP A 33 -19.25 -6.49 12.52
C ASP A 33 -18.03 -5.68 12.06
N LEU A 34 -18.05 -5.22 10.81
CA LEU A 34 -16.91 -4.63 10.14
C LEU A 34 -17.08 -3.12 9.94
N PHE A 35 -16.06 -2.37 10.30
CA PHE A 35 -16.02 -0.93 10.15
C PHE A 35 -14.75 -0.48 9.45
N PHE A 36 -14.85 0.57 8.66
CA PHE A 36 -13.71 1.27 8.10
C PHE A 36 -13.61 2.67 8.67
N CYS A 37 -12.40 3.10 9.02
CA CYS A 37 -12.12 4.44 9.48
C CYS A 37 -11.13 5.09 8.50
N CYS A 38 -11.61 6.04 7.71
CA CYS A 38 -10.83 6.81 6.77
C CYS A 38 -10.37 8.11 7.45
N LEU A 39 -9.06 8.31 7.57
CA LEU A 39 -8.46 9.50 8.20
C LEU A 39 -8.32 10.70 7.25
N ASP A 40 -8.83 10.61 6.03
CA ASP A 40 -8.78 11.66 5.03
C ASP A 40 -10.10 11.79 4.28
N ASN A 41 -10.77 12.92 4.47
CA ASN A 41 -12.05 13.22 3.84
C ASN A 41 -11.98 13.27 2.30
N SER A 42 -10.83 13.52 1.71
CA SER A 42 -10.66 13.55 0.26
C SER A 42 -10.85 12.18 -0.41
N LEU A 43 -10.79 11.09 0.36
CA LEU A 43 -10.95 9.73 -0.16
C LEU A 43 -12.40 9.22 -0.18
N GLN A 44 -13.40 10.02 0.19
CA GLN A 44 -14.80 9.57 0.30
C GLN A 44 -15.32 8.90 -0.98
N GLU A 45 -15.12 9.53 -2.13
CA GLU A 45 -15.57 8.98 -3.41
C GLU A 45 -14.82 7.70 -3.81
N PHE A 46 -13.52 7.65 -3.51
CA PHE A 46 -12.71 6.46 -3.73
C PHE A 46 -13.21 5.29 -2.87
N VAL A 47 -13.50 5.54 -1.60
CA VAL A 47 -13.99 4.52 -0.66
C VAL A 47 -15.36 4.00 -1.08
N LYS A 48 -16.32 4.89 -1.39
CA LYS A 48 -17.66 4.52 -1.88
C LYS A 48 -17.60 3.62 -3.12
N LYS A 49 -16.68 3.90 -4.04
CA LYS A 49 -16.50 3.10 -5.25
C LYS A 49 -15.94 1.69 -4.97
N ASN A 50 -15.23 1.51 -3.86
CA ASN A 50 -14.45 0.30 -3.58
C ASN A 50 -15.01 -0.57 -2.46
N LEU A 51 -15.98 -0.10 -1.68
CA LEU A 51 -16.65 -0.85 -0.62
C LEU A 51 -18.14 -1.04 -0.94
N ASP A 52 -18.70 -2.15 -0.43
CA ASP A 52 -20.15 -2.36 -0.41
C ASP A 52 -20.83 -1.28 0.43
N GLU A 53 -22.00 -0.77 -0.01
CA GLU A 53 -22.79 0.26 0.70
C GLU A 53 -23.22 -0.18 2.11
N LYS A 54 -23.22 -1.48 2.39
CA LYS A 54 -23.56 -2.03 3.71
C LYS A 54 -22.44 -1.85 4.73
N ILE A 55 -21.22 -1.51 4.28
CA ILE A 55 -20.07 -1.34 5.18
C ILE A 55 -20.05 0.09 5.70
N VAL A 56 -20.07 0.25 7.02
CA VAL A 56 -20.03 1.56 7.66
C VAL A 56 -18.63 2.13 7.62
N VAL A 57 -18.51 3.36 7.11
CA VAL A 57 -17.25 4.10 7.03
C VAL A 57 -17.33 5.35 7.89
N PHE A 58 -16.37 5.55 8.78
CA PHE A 58 -16.20 6.73 9.62
C PHE A 58 -15.09 7.63 9.08
N TYR A 59 -15.24 8.93 9.29
CA TYR A 59 -14.30 9.97 8.86
C TYR A 59 -13.76 10.75 10.07
N PRO A 60 -12.75 11.62 9.91
CA PRO A 60 -12.01 12.23 11.03
C PRO A 60 -12.86 12.89 12.11
N ASP A 61 -13.95 13.54 11.75
CA ASP A 61 -14.83 14.24 12.69
C ASP A 61 -15.51 13.29 13.69
N ASP A 62 -15.69 12.02 13.30
CA ASP A 62 -16.33 10.99 14.11
C ASP A 62 -15.33 10.07 14.82
N PHE A 63 -14.03 10.21 14.52
CA PHE A 63 -12.98 9.28 14.90
C PHE A 63 -12.90 9.04 16.43
N VAL A 64 -12.79 10.11 17.22
CA VAL A 64 -12.67 10.00 18.68
C VAL A 64 -13.93 9.43 19.29
N CYS A 65 -15.11 9.89 18.84
CA CYS A 65 -16.41 9.39 19.30
C CYS A 65 -16.54 7.89 19.00
N PHE A 66 -16.21 7.46 17.79
CA PHE A 66 -16.27 6.07 17.38
C PHE A 66 -15.44 5.16 18.28
N PHE A 67 -14.15 5.47 18.45
CA PHE A 67 -13.27 4.67 19.30
C PHE A 67 -13.61 4.75 20.80
N THR A 68 -14.30 5.80 21.23
CA THR A 68 -14.72 5.95 22.63
C THR A 68 -15.93 5.08 22.95
N PHE A 69 -16.93 5.05 22.08
CA PHE A 69 -18.23 4.45 22.37
C PHE A 69 -18.40 3.03 21.87
N ILE A 70 -17.65 2.60 20.84
CA ILE A 70 -17.74 1.25 20.31
C ILE A 70 -16.67 0.36 20.92
N ASN A 71 -17.07 -0.80 21.40
CA ASN A 71 -16.12 -1.80 21.90
C ASN A 71 -15.54 -2.60 20.73
N ILE A 72 -14.38 -2.19 20.26
CA ILE A 72 -13.66 -2.80 19.14
C ILE A 72 -12.72 -3.85 19.69
N GLU A 73 -12.79 -5.05 19.16
CA GLU A 73 -11.89 -6.15 19.56
C GLU A 73 -10.55 -6.09 18.81
N PHE A 74 -10.60 -5.82 17.51
CA PHE A 74 -9.39 -5.72 16.69
C PHE A 74 -9.40 -4.47 15.81
N ILE A 75 -8.26 -3.77 15.77
CA ILE A 75 -7.98 -2.67 14.85
C ILE A 75 -6.88 -3.09 13.90
N PHE A 76 -7.18 -3.13 12.61
CA PHE A 76 -6.20 -3.26 11.55
C PHE A 76 -5.79 -1.87 11.06
N CYS A 77 -4.50 -1.52 11.16
CA CYS A 77 -4.03 -0.19 10.89
C CYS A 77 -2.89 -0.21 9.85
N SER A 78 -3.07 0.44 8.72
CA SER A 78 -2.02 0.61 7.71
C SER A 78 -1.29 1.93 7.84
N THR A 79 -1.80 2.88 8.63
CA THR A 79 -1.11 4.13 8.93
C THR A 79 0.01 3.91 9.97
N GLY A 80 0.80 4.94 10.22
CA GLY A 80 1.87 4.93 11.22
C GLY A 80 2.05 6.32 11.84
N GLY A 81 3.15 6.52 12.57
CA GLY A 81 3.49 7.81 13.16
C GLY A 81 2.43 8.35 14.10
N LYS A 82 2.04 9.62 13.90
CA LYS A 82 1.08 10.33 14.75
C LYS A 82 -0.28 9.65 14.80
N ASP A 83 -0.80 9.21 13.65
CA ASP A 83 -2.12 8.58 13.56
C ASP A 83 -2.19 7.31 14.41
N LEU A 84 -1.22 6.42 14.26
CA LEU A 84 -1.17 5.20 15.06
C LEU A 84 -1.00 5.49 16.55
N HIS A 85 -0.21 6.51 16.90
CA HIS A 85 -0.03 6.92 18.28
C HIS A 85 -1.35 7.42 18.91
N GLU A 86 -2.13 8.21 18.20
CA GLU A 86 -3.44 8.67 18.65
C GLU A 86 -4.43 7.51 18.83
N ILE A 87 -4.45 6.55 17.90
CA ILE A 87 -5.28 5.34 18.01
C ILE A 87 -4.89 4.55 19.28
N VAL A 88 -3.61 4.27 19.45
CA VAL A 88 -3.10 3.52 20.61
C VAL A 88 -3.52 4.19 21.91
N ASN A 89 -3.36 5.51 22.02
CA ASN A 89 -3.71 6.26 23.23
C ASN A 89 -5.23 6.24 23.49
N THR A 90 -6.05 6.35 22.43
CA THR A 90 -7.51 6.35 22.56
C THR A 90 -8.05 5.01 23.07
N VAL A 91 -7.43 3.90 22.66
CA VAL A 91 -7.90 2.55 23.04
C VAL A 91 -7.07 1.92 24.17
N ARG A 92 -6.11 2.63 24.74
CA ARG A 92 -5.15 2.10 25.72
C ARG A 92 -5.79 1.46 26.95
N THR A 93 -6.98 1.88 27.32
CA THR A 93 -7.72 1.36 28.50
C THR A 93 -8.68 0.24 28.15
N LYS A 94 -8.71 -0.19 26.90
CA LYS A 94 -9.60 -1.22 26.38
C LYS A 94 -8.81 -2.49 26.05
N ASP A 95 -9.49 -3.63 26.05
CA ASP A 95 -8.92 -4.92 25.60
C ASP A 95 -8.82 -5.01 24.06
N THR A 96 -8.60 -3.88 23.40
CA THR A 96 -8.52 -3.77 21.95
C THR A 96 -7.13 -4.17 21.46
N ILE A 97 -7.07 -5.10 20.51
CA ILE A 97 -5.83 -5.54 19.88
C ILE A 97 -5.58 -4.73 18.60
N ILE A 98 -4.43 -4.06 18.53
CA ILE A 98 -4.01 -3.29 17.36
C ILE A 98 -3.02 -4.12 16.53
N ILE A 99 -3.37 -4.33 15.26
CA ILE A 99 -2.56 -5.04 14.27
C ILE A 99 -2.17 -4.05 13.18
N SER A 100 -0.87 -3.75 13.07
CA SER A 100 -0.37 -2.86 12.02
C SER A 100 0.16 -3.63 10.82
N CYS A 101 0.07 -3.04 9.63
CA CYS A 101 0.71 -3.56 8.43
C CYS A 101 1.38 -2.44 7.62
N PHE A 102 2.25 -2.81 6.70
CA PHE A 102 2.82 -1.88 5.72
C PHE A 102 1.97 -1.88 4.46
N PRO A 103 1.60 -0.69 3.94
CA PRO A 103 0.80 -0.58 2.71
C PRO A 103 1.64 -0.75 1.43
N GLY A 104 2.95 -0.88 1.55
CA GLY A 104 3.89 -1.00 0.46
C GLY A 104 5.20 -1.64 0.88
N ILE A 105 6.16 -1.70 -0.04
CA ILE A 105 7.51 -2.18 0.22
C ILE A 105 8.20 -1.20 1.17
N VAL A 106 8.82 -1.74 2.23
CA VAL A 106 9.63 -0.94 3.15
C VAL A 106 11.09 -1.10 2.76
N LEU A 107 11.72 0.00 2.41
CA LEU A 107 13.16 0.00 2.14
C LEU A 107 13.95 -0.11 3.46
N THR A 108 15.11 -0.76 3.41
CA THR A 108 15.98 -0.93 4.59
C THR A 108 16.48 0.40 5.17
N SER A 109 16.44 1.48 4.40
CA SER A 109 16.73 2.85 4.85
C SER A 109 15.57 3.49 5.63
N GLN A 110 14.36 2.96 5.53
CA GLN A 110 13.16 3.49 6.17
C GLN A 110 12.96 2.91 7.58
N ILE A 111 13.98 3.02 8.44
CA ILE A 111 13.94 2.52 9.83
C ILE A 111 12.75 3.11 10.60
N GLU A 112 12.45 4.37 10.36
CA GLU A 112 11.34 5.09 11.01
C GLU A 112 9.98 4.44 10.75
N ALA A 113 9.78 3.81 9.59
CA ALA A 113 8.56 3.09 9.28
C ALA A 113 8.33 1.90 10.23
N PHE A 114 9.39 1.21 10.63
CA PHE A 114 9.31 0.15 11.63
C PHE A 114 9.09 0.70 13.05
N ILE A 115 9.82 1.77 13.41
CA ILE A 115 9.71 2.39 14.73
C ILE A 115 8.30 2.93 14.95
N SER A 116 7.72 3.60 13.93
CA SER A 116 6.38 4.18 14.01
C SER A 116 5.26 3.16 14.25
N LYS A 117 5.51 1.88 13.93
CA LYS A 117 4.54 0.79 14.11
C LYS A 117 4.87 -0.15 15.27
N SER A 118 5.98 0.08 15.99
CA SER A 118 6.39 -0.77 17.12
C SER A 118 5.44 -0.73 18.32
N ASN A 119 4.60 0.31 18.41
CA ASN A 119 3.61 0.47 19.48
C ASN A 119 2.31 -0.34 19.26
N SER A 120 2.15 -1.00 18.13
CA SER A 120 1.03 -1.92 17.91
C SER A 120 1.24 -3.23 18.68
N HIS A 121 0.17 -3.99 18.94
CA HIS A 121 0.27 -5.31 19.57
C HIS A 121 0.95 -6.30 18.62
N TYR A 122 0.65 -6.22 17.32
CA TYR A 122 1.26 -7.04 16.28
C TYR A 122 1.60 -6.19 15.06
N LEU A 123 2.75 -6.47 14.44
CA LEU A 123 3.16 -5.89 13.17
C LEU A 123 3.25 -6.97 12.10
N LEU A 124 2.38 -6.89 11.08
CA LEU A 124 2.44 -7.76 9.91
C LEU A 124 3.60 -7.33 9.01
N ILE A 125 4.53 -8.23 8.78
CA ILE A 125 5.79 -7.96 8.09
C ILE A 125 5.83 -8.70 6.75
N ASN A 126 6.30 -8.01 5.72
CA ASN A 126 6.21 -8.42 4.33
C ASN A 126 7.19 -9.54 3.95
N SER A 127 8.38 -9.57 4.54
CA SER A 127 9.43 -10.50 4.14
C SER A 127 10.29 -11.02 5.29
N PRO A 128 10.96 -12.17 5.12
CA PRO A 128 11.94 -12.65 6.11
C PRO A 128 13.12 -11.70 6.33
N LYS A 129 13.47 -10.88 5.31
CA LYS A 129 14.50 -9.84 5.44
C LYS A 129 14.03 -8.75 6.40
N ASP A 130 12.79 -8.31 6.25
CA ASP A 130 12.19 -7.26 7.10
C ASP A 130 12.03 -7.73 8.54
N ILE A 131 11.68 -9.01 8.75
CA ILE A 131 11.68 -9.63 10.09
C ILE A 131 13.05 -9.48 10.77
N ARG A 132 14.13 -9.82 10.04
CA ARG A 132 15.50 -9.71 10.59
C ARG A 132 15.87 -8.25 10.91
N THR A 133 15.48 -7.32 10.02
CA THR A 133 15.70 -5.89 10.22
C THR A 133 14.93 -5.39 11.45
N TYR A 134 13.65 -5.72 11.53
CA TYR A 134 12.79 -5.29 12.63
C TYR A 134 13.24 -5.86 13.99
N LYS A 135 13.67 -7.12 14.06
CA LYS A 135 14.26 -7.69 15.28
C LYS A 135 15.46 -6.89 15.80
N LYS A 136 16.33 -6.43 14.87
CA LYS A 136 17.48 -5.58 15.24
C LYS A 136 17.03 -4.22 15.76
N ILE A 137 16.03 -3.61 15.08
CA ILE A 137 15.47 -2.32 15.50
C ILE A 137 14.87 -2.44 16.89
N CYS A 138 14.01 -3.42 17.16
CA CYS A 138 13.40 -3.65 18.47
C CYS A 138 14.46 -3.78 19.57
N LYS A 139 15.56 -4.51 19.30
CA LYS A 139 16.67 -4.64 20.25
C LYS A 139 17.36 -3.30 20.53
N ILE A 140 17.53 -2.46 19.50
CA ILE A 140 18.19 -1.14 19.65
C ILE A 140 17.32 -0.17 20.45
N ILE A 141 16.00 -0.14 20.18
CA ILE A 141 15.09 0.78 20.86
C ILE A 141 14.52 0.24 22.16
N GLY A 142 14.88 -1.00 22.55
CA GLY A 142 14.49 -1.58 23.84
C GLY A 142 13.01 -2.01 23.93
N VAL A 143 12.35 -2.33 22.81
CA VAL A 143 10.96 -2.79 22.81
C VAL A 143 10.85 -4.29 22.51
N PRO A 144 9.80 -4.98 22.99
CA PRO A 144 9.54 -6.37 22.65
C PRO A 144 9.32 -6.55 21.13
N PHE A 145 9.80 -7.66 20.60
CA PHE A 145 9.51 -8.01 19.19
C PHE A 145 8.08 -8.53 19.06
N ASN A 146 7.27 -7.88 18.23
CA ASN A 146 5.85 -8.18 17.98
C ASN A 146 5.56 -8.44 16.49
N GLY A 147 6.59 -8.73 15.69
CA GLY A 147 6.46 -8.93 14.25
C GLY A 147 5.99 -10.34 13.89
N ILE A 148 5.05 -10.41 12.94
CA ILE A 148 4.54 -11.65 12.34
C ILE A 148 4.86 -11.63 10.85
N LEU A 149 5.48 -12.68 10.33
CA LEU A 149 5.67 -12.83 8.89
C LEU A 149 4.32 -13.14 8.23
N PHE A 150 3.80 -12.18 7.50
CA PHE A 150 2.50 -12.27 6.84
C PHE A 150 2.63 -12.32 5.32
N GLY A 151 3.60 -11.63 4.76
CA GLY A 151 3.73 -11.34 3.34
C GLY A 151 3.16 -9.98 2.98
N PRO A 152 3.32 -9.54 1.74
CA PRO A 152 2.83 -8.25 1.28
C PRO A 152 1.30 -8.27 1.11
N PRO A 153 0.55 -7.52 1.93
CA PRO A 153 -0.92 -7.57 1.94
C PRO A 153 -1.56 -6.99 0.67
N TRP A 154 -0.81 -6.21 -0.12
CA TRP A 154 -1.30 -5.65 -1.39
C TRP A 154 -1.13 -6.61 -2.59
N ILE A 155 -0.45 -7.74 -2.43
CA ILE A 155 -0.31 -8.74 -3.50
C ILE A 155 -1.50 -9.69 -3.41
N LYS A 156 -2.36 -9.66 -4.43
CA LYS A 156 -3.36 -10.70 -4.67
C LYS A 156 -2.69 -11.91 -5.30
N ASN A 157 -3.29 -13.10 -5.13
CA ASN A 157 -2.91 -14.28 -5.90
C ASN A 157 -3.19 -14.01 -7.38
N VAL A 158 -2.18 -13.55 -8.09
CA VAL A 158 -2.26 -13.31 -9.52
C VAL A 158 -2.14 -14.66 -10.21
N ASN A 159 -3.11 -15.00 -11.03
CA ASN A 159 -3.04 -16.21 -11.85
C ASN A 159 -1.96 -16.01 -12.93
N ILE A 160 -0.79 -16.61 -12.72
CA ILE A 160 0.41 -16.41 -13.54
C ILE A 160 0.34 -17.18 -14.88
N ASN A 161 -0.74 -17.92 -15.13
CA ASN A 161 -0.84 -18.88 -16.24
C ASN A 161 -1.07 -18.25 -17.62
N ALA A 162 -1.20 -16.94 -17.75
CA ALA A 162 -1.48 -16.25 -19.02
C ALA A 162 -0.42 -15.19 -19.38
N LYS A 163 0.84 -15.39 -19.00
CA LYS A 163 1.91 -14.42 -19.31
C LYS A 163 2.18 -14.38 -20.81
N SER A 164 2.22 -13.17 -21.35
CA SER A 164 2.74 -12.94 -22.71
C SER A 164 4.27 -13.07 -22.67
N GLU A 165 4.80 -13.98 -23.45
CA GLU A 165 6.24 -14.10 -23.66
C GLU A 165 6.81 -12.77 -24.19
N ASN A 166 8.04 -12.48 -23.81
CA ASN A 166 8.75 -11.26 -24.21
C ASN A 166 8.02 -9.95 -23.88
N SER A 167 7.35 -9.88 -22.75
CA SER A 167 6.67 -8.67 -22.30
C SER A 167 7.22 -8.16 -20.97
N CYS A 168 7.33 -6.84 -20.84
CA CYS A 168 7.87 -6.17 -19.67
C CYS A 168 7.00 -4.98 -19.25
N LEU A 169 6.54 -4.99 -18.00
CA LEU A 169 5.85 -3.86 -17.40
C LEU A 169 6.87 -2.91 -16.76
N ILE A 170 6.79 -1.64 -17.09
CA ILE A 170 7.52 -0.56 -16.43
C ILE A 170 6.52 0.22 -15.57
N VAL A 171 6.78 0.28 -14.26
CA VAL A 171 5.92 1.02 -13.33
C VAL A 171 6.68 2.25 -12.84
N ASP A 172 6.25 3.44 -13.28
CA ASP A 172 6.84 4.70 -12.82
C ASP A 172 6.39 5.02 -11.41
N GLN A 173 7.36 5.39 -10.57
CA GLN A 173 7.11 5.94 -9.25
C GLN A 173 7.30 7.45 -9.30
N VAL A 174 6.23 8.22 -9.17
CA VAL A 174 6.21 9.68 -9.36
C VAL A 174 7.27 10.41 -8.52
N ASN A 175 7.56 9.91 -7.32
CA ASN A 175 8.45 10.54 -6.36
C ASN A 175 9.86 9.89 -6.29
N GLU A 176 10.13 8.87 -7.12
CA GLU A 176 11.43 8.20 -7.14
C GLU A 176 11.92 8.02 -8.59
N PRO A 177 13.13 8.44 -8.87
CA PRO A 177 14.07 9.23 -8.04
C PRO A 177 13.57 10.64 -7.76
N LEU A 178 13.86 11.18 -6.56
CA LEU A 178 13.36 12.47 -6.06
C LEU A 178 13.84 13.71 -6.83
N THR A 179 14.95 13.64 -7.57
CA THR A 179 15.51 14.82 -8.24
C THR A 179 15.29 14.78 -9.75
N PRO A 180 15.06 15.94 -10.41
CA PRO A 180 14.88 16.01 -11.86
C PRO A 180 16.03 15.36 -12.64
N ILE A 181 17.26 15.57 -12.21
CA ILE A 181 18.45 15.01 -12.86
C ILE A 181 18.41 13.47 -12.84
N LYS A 182 18.16 12.89 -11.69
CA LYS A 182 18.06 11.41 -11.55
C LYS A 182 16.87 10.83 -12.31
N ARG A 183 15.75 11.57 -12.40
CA ARG A 183 14.62 11.15 -13.21
C ARG A 183 14.95 11.15 -14.70
N ILE A 184 15.69 12.13 -15.18
CA ILE A 184 16.20 12.17 -16.57
C ILE A 184 17.15 11.00 -16.81
N GLU A 185 18.06 10.72 -15.88
CA GLU A 185 18.97 9.57 -15.98
C GLU A 185 18.21 8.25 -16.03
N TYR A 186 17.18 8.09 -15.21
CA TYR A 186 16.31 6.92 -15.21
C TYR A 186 15.54 6.80 -16.52
N ALA A 187 14.95 7.86 -17.04
CA ALA A 187 14.29 7.87 -18.35
C ALA A 187 15.23 7.46 -19.47
N ARG A 188 16.45 8.01 -19.49
CA ARG A 188 17.50 7.61 -20.46
C ARG A 188 17.92 6.14 -20.31
N PHE A 189 17.96 5.63 -19.09
CA PHE A 189 18.21 4.21 -18.84
C PHE A 189 17.08 3.36 -19.44
N LEU A 190 15.81 3.70 -19.20
CA LEU A 190 14.66 2.99 -19.76
C LEU A 190 14.68 2.99 -21.29
N ILE A 191 14.94 4.14 -21.93
CA ILE A 191 15.06 4.25 -23.40
C ILE A 191 16.12 3.29 -23.93
N ARG A 192 17.29 3.24 -23.30
CA ARG A 192 18.37 2.32 -23.69
C ARG A 192 17.97 0.85 -23.54
N VAL A 193 17.25 0.51 -22.48
CA VAL A 193 16.74 -0.86 -22.26
C VAL A 193 15.75 -1.22 -23.37
N ILE A 194 14.78 -0.36 -23.65
CA ILE A 194 13.76 -0.58 -24.69
C ILE A 194 14.41 -0.76 -26.08
N GLN A 195 15.37 0.11 -26.43
CA GLN A 195 16.09 0.04 -27.69
C GLN A 195 16.97 -1.22 -27.85
N LYS A 196 17.55 -1.70 -26.74
CA LYS A 196 18.38 -2.92 -26.74
C LYS A 196 17.57 -4.21 -26.86
N HIS A 197 16.27 -4.16 -26.58
CA HIS A 197 15.38 -5.31 -26.60
C HIS A 197 14.21 -5.10 -27.57
N PRO A 198 14.46 -4.96 -28.89
CA PRO A 198 13.42 -4.63 -29.87
C PRO A 198 12.38 -5.75 -30.06
N HIS A 199 12.67 -6.97 -29.61
CA HIS A 199 11.78 -8.13 -29.62
C HIS A 199 10.85 -8.20 -28.40
N MET A 200 11.09 -7.36 -27.39
CA MET A 200 10.23 -7.28 -26.20
C MET A 200 9.15 -6.20 -26.38
N ASN A 201 7.99 -6.49 -25.86
CA ASN A 201 6.88 -5.53 -25.76
C ASN A 201 6.91 -4.89 -24.36
N PHE A 202 7.15 -3.60 -24.30
CA PHE A 202 7.12 -2.85 -23.05
C PHE A 202 5.77 -2.19 -22.85
N ILE A 203 5.22 -2.31 -21.64
CA ILE A 203 4.03 -1.59 -21.20
C ILE A 203 4.47 -0.62 -20.12
N PHE A 204 4.29 0.67 -20.36
CA PHE A 204 4.59 1.70 -19.36
C PHE A 204 3.31 2.08 -18.62
N LYS A 205 3.24 1.73 -17.34
CA LYS A 205 2.15 2.11 -16.45
C LYS A 205 2.40 3.49 -15.91
N THR A 206 1.60 4.44 -16.35
CA THR A 206 1.59 5.78 -15.77
C THR A 206 0.80 5.80 -14.46
N ARG A 207 1.25 6.60 -13.52
CA ARG A 207 0.46 6.93 -12.35
C ARG A 207 -0.56 8.00 -12.74
N ASN A 208 -1.78 7.90 -12.21
CA ASN A 208 -2.82 8.87 -12.48
C ASN A 208 -2.37 10.27 -12.02
N PRO A 209 -2.32 11.30 -12.90
CA PRO A 209 -1.85 12.65 -12.58
C PRO A 209 -2.74 13.41 -11.59
N LEU A 210 -3.90 12.87 -11.20
CA LEU A 210 -4.79 13.46 -10.19
C LEU A 210 -4.20 13.47 -8.77
N ILE A 211 -3.06 12.80 -8.55
CA ILE A 211 -2.35 12.87 -7.27
C ILE A 211 -1.34 14.04 -7.36
N SER A 212 -1.81 15.22 -7.01
CA SER A 212 -1.06 16.48 -6.89
C SER A 212 -0.15 16.81 -8.10
N PRO A 213 -0.62 17.64 -9.05
CA PRO A 213 0.19 18.05 -10.20
C PRO A 213 1.51 18.75 -9.79
N ASP A 214 1.55 19.35 -8.61
CA ASP A 214 2.73 20.05 -8.06
C ASP A 214 3.85 19.10 -7.58
N SER A 215 3.60 17.81 -7.47
CA SER A 215 4.60 16.82 -7.05
C SER A 215 5.35 16.16 -8.20
N ILE A 216 4.96 16.39 -9.46
CA ILE A 216 5.64 15.81 -10.62
C ILE A 216 6.85 16.67 -10.97
N VAL A 217 7.99 16.30 -10.45
CA VAL A 217 9.27 16.97 -10.70
C VAL A 217 9.73 16.84 -12.16
N PHE A 218 9.33 15.74 -12.83
CA PHE A 218 9.69 15.44 -14.23
C PHE A 218 8.83 14.28 -14.74
N ASP A 219 8.11 14.47 -15.84
CA ASP A 219 7.29 13.43 -16.44
C ASP A 219 8.14 12.51 -17.34
N ILE A 220 8.35 11.29 -16.89
CA ILE A 220 9.12 10.27 -17.63
C ILE A 220 8.37 9.82 -18.88
N LYS A 221 7.03 9.71 -18.84
CA LYS A 221 6.21 9.34 -19.99
C LYS A 221 6.41 10.35 -21.11
N GLU A 222 6.17 11.64 -20.83
CA GLU A 222 6.34 12.73 -21.81
C GLU A 222 7.75 12.76 -22.41
N TYR A 223 8.76 12.46 -21.59
CA TYR A 223 10.13 12.38 -22.08
C TYR A 223 10.37 11.19 -23.02
N ILE A 224 9.85 10.01 -22.69
CA ILE A 224 9.99 8.79 -23.51
C ILE A 224 9.21 8.94 -24.84
N GLU A 225 8.04 9.55 -24.83
CA GLU A 225 7.21 9.76 -26.02
C GLU A 225 7.92 10.59 -27.12
N ARG A 226 8.93 11.37 -26.77
CA ARG A 226 9.76 12.14 -27.75
C ARG A 226 10.68 11.21 -28.58
N PHE A 227 10.83 9.96 -28.19
CA PHE A 227 11.64 8.97 -28.89
C PHE A 227 10.68 8.02 -29.64
N ASP A 228 10.88 7.84 -30.94
CA ASP A 228 10.05 6.97 -31.78
C ASP A 228 10.30 5.48 -31.50
N LEU A 229 9.94 5.03 -30.28
CA LEU A 229 10.08 3.65 -29.85
C LEU A 229 8.84 2.85 -30.26
N LYS A 230 9.03 1.80 -31.08
CA LYS A 230 7.91 1.03 -31.66
C LYS A 230 7.41 -0.10 -30.75
N ASN A 231 8.18 -0.47 -29.74
CA ASN A 231 7.93 -1.62 -28.86
C ASN A 231 7.55 -1.20 -27.44
N ILE A 232 6.96 0.00 -27.27
CA ILE A 232 6.41 0.48 -26.01
C ILE A 232 4.98 0.94 -26.20
N THR A 233 4.12 0.63 -25.24
CA THR A 233 2.75 1.13 -25.10
C THR A 233 2.55 1.77 -23.73
N PHE A 234 1.69 2.79 -23.64
CA PHE A 234 1.34 3.43 -22.38
C PHE A 234 -0.03 2.96 -21.94
N SER A 235 -0.19 2.60 -20.66
CA SER A 235 -1.45 2.07 -20.14
C SER A 235 -1.80 2.68 -18.80
N ASP A 236 -3.09 2.99 -18.64
CA ASP A 236 -3.71 3.42 -17.38
C ASP A 236 -4.47 2.29 -16.68
N ASP A 237 -4.44 1.07 -17.25
CA ASP A 237 -5.09 -0.10 -16.67
C ASP A 237 -4.61 -0.37 -15.23
N ASN A 238 -5.43 -1.09 -14.47
CA ASN A 238 -5.07 -1.51 -13.13
C ASN A 238 -3.79 -2.34 -13.14
N ILE A 239 -2.87 -2.05 -12.21
CA ILE A 239 -1.58 -2.72 -12.11
C ILE A 239 -1.71 -4.24 -11.96
N ASP A 240 -2.71 -4.72 -11.21
CA ASP A 240 -2.95 -6.18 -11.03
C ASP A 240 -3.27 -6.86 -12.38
N SER A 241 -4.05 -6.17 -13.24
CA SER A 241 -4.36 -6.64 -14.58
C SER A 241 -3.12 -6.65 -15.49
N LEU A 242 -2.22 -5.68 -15.34
CA LEU A 242 -1.01 -5.60 -16.14
C LEU A 242 0.05 -6.61 -15.70
N ILE A 243 0.27 -6.76 -14.38
CA ILE A 243 1.23 -7.74 -13.83
C ILE A 243 0.88 -9.16 -14.25
N SER A 244 -0.42 -9.49 -14.33
CA SER A 244 -0.85 -10.83 -14.76
C SER A 244 -0.52 -11.16 -16.21
N LYS A 245 -0.29 -10.13 -17.05
CA LYS A 245 -0.08 -10.27 -18.50
C LYS A 245 1.39 -10.22 -18.93
N VAL A 246 2.31 -9.92 -18.02
CA VAL A 246 3.72 -9.69 -18.37
C VAL A 246 4.65 -10.72 -17.75
N GLU A 247 5.78 -10.93 -18.41
CA GLU A 247 6.83 -11.83 -17.94
C GLU A 247 7.79 -11.14 -16.97
N TYR A 248 8.12 -9.88 -17.24
CA TYR A 248 9.05 -9.07 -16.44
C TYR A 248 8.41 -7.80 -15.92
N CYS A 249 8.95 -7.25 -14.83
CA CYS A 249 8.55 -5.96 -14.29
C CYS A 249 9.78 -5.16 -13.86
N ILE A 250 9.78 -3.87 -14.23
CA ILE A 250 10.77 -2.86 -13.79
C ILE A 250 10.02 -1.83 -12.95
N THR A 251 10.49 -1.57 -11.73
CA THR A 251 9.91 -0.58 -10.80
C THR A 251 11.00 0.33 -10.23
#